data_17142ef721d51bca525543e9499faa77
#
_entry.id   17142ef721d51bca525543e9499faa77
#
_cell.length_a   1.000
_cell.length_b   1.000
_cell.length_c   1.000
_cell.angle_alpha   90.00
_cell.angle_beta   90.00
_cell.angle_gamma   90.00
#
_symmetry.space_group_name_H-M   'P 1'
#
loop_
_entity.id
_entity.type
_entity.pdbx_description
1 polymer ?
#
loop_
_entity_poly.entity_id
_entity_poly.type
_entity_poly.pdbx_seq_one_letter_code
_entity_poly.pdbx_strand_id
1 'polypeptide(L)'
;MSNRAYAPPGWPDQVRPPGAPDWEATATAFLFDCCPPDLRGFQVLRRQPLVLVRFADIFVRAQQEAAERGLAEVRTILKGRVEPYVIGQAVEAWSEQAARLTRTRRAVGLVEEALLGRVFAPRLADRPQRAHSMAG
;
A
#
# COMPACT_ATOMS: atom_id res chain seq x y z
N MET A 1 -9.81 -30.28 -0.38
CA MET A 1 -9.32 -29.39 -1.22
C MET A 1 -9.00 -28.15 -0.57
N SER A 2 -7.84 -27.79 -0.65
CA SER A 2 -7.51 -26.62 0.04
C SER A 2 -7.85 -25.46 -0.82
N ASN A 3 -8.61 -24.59 -0.31
CA ASN A 3 -8.86 -23.35 -0.97
C ASN A 3 -7.72 -22.49 -0.58
N ARG A 4 -6.71 -22.46 -1.39
CA ARG A 4 -5.64 -21.51 -1.15
C ARG A 4 -6.19 -20.13 -1.32
N ALA A 5 -6.07 -19.34 -0.28
CA ALA A 5 -6.43 -17.94 -0.36
C ALA A 5 -5.58 -17.27 -1.43
N TYR A 6 -6.18 -16.45 -2.25
CA TYR A 6 -5.49 -15.76 -3.33
C TYR A 6 -5.36 -14.27 -3.01
N ALA A 7 -4.16 -13.76 -3.19
CA ALA A 7 -3.90 -12.33 -3.08
C ALA A 7 -3.68 -11.74 -4.48
N PRO A 8 -4.41 -10.69 -4.85
CA PRO A 8 -4.25 -10.10 -6.18
C PRO A 8 -2.94 -9.33 -6.30
N PRO A 9 -2.47 -9.07 -7.55
CA PRO A 9 -1.28 -8.24 -7.74
C PRO A 9 -1.45 -6.89 -7.06
N GLY A 10 -0.44 -6.46 -6.35
CA GLY A 10 -0.47 -5.21 -5.58
C GLY A 10 -0.91 -5.37 -4.13
N TRP A 11 -1.33 -6.56 -3.75
CA TRP A 11 -1.67 -6.87 -2.36
C TRP A 11 -0.43 -6.67 -1.48
N PRO A 12 -0.57 -6.04 -0.30
CA PRO A 12 0.60 -5.80 0.56
C PRO A 12 1.16 -7.10 1.12
N ASP A 13 2.49 -7.24 1.06
CA ASP A 13 3.16 -8.46 1.49
C ASP A 13 2.92 -8.80 2.96
N GLN A 14 2.77 -7.80 3.81
CA GLN A 14 2.59 -8.01 5.24
C GLN A 14 1.18 -8.40 5.63
N VAL A 15 0.24 -8.39 4.69
CA VAL A 15 -1.15 -8.78 4.95
C VAL A 15 -1.41 -10.15 4.36
N ARG A 16 -1.95 -11.05 5.17
CA ARG A 16 -2.28 -12.38 4.68
C ARG A 16 -3.40 -12.28 3.65
N PRO A 17 -3.45 -13.21 2.69
CA PRO A 17 -4.50 -13.15 1.67
C PRO A 17 -5.90 -13.12 2.27
N PRO A 18 -6.86 -12.46 1.63
CA PRO A 18 -8.22 -12.42 2.13
C PRO A 18 -8.78 -13.83 2.33
N GLY A 19 -9.45 -14.06 3.44
CA GLY A 19 -9.98 -15.38 3.75
C GLY A 19 -9.01 -16.31 4.47
N ALA A 20 -7.72 -15.96 4.53
CA ALA A 20 -6.77 -16.75 5.30
C ALA A 20 -6.97 -16.49 6.79
N PRO A 21 -6.56 -17.43 7.65
CA PRO A 21 -6.62 -17.18 9.09
C PRO A 21 -5.83 -15.91 9.41
N ASP A 22 -6.38 -15.10 10.32
CA ASP A 22 -5.74 -13.87 10.79
C ASP A 22 -5.52 -12.78 9.72
N TRP A 23 -6.14 -12.90 8.54
CA TRP A 23 -5.90 -11.87 7.53
C TRP A 23 -6.38 -10.50 7.99
N GLU A 24 -7.52 -10.42 8.69
CA GLU A 24 -8.02 -9.14 9.16
C GLU A 24 -7.12 -8.54 10.22
N ALA A 25 -6.51 -9.35 11.06
CA ALA A 25 -5.55 -8.85 12.05
C ALA A 25 -4.32 -8.25 11.37
N THR A 26 -3.80 -8.94 10.35
CA THR A 26 -2.64 -8.42 9.61
C THR A 26 -3.02 -7.19 8.78
N ALA A 27 -4.25 -7.14 8.27
CA ALA A 27 -4.75 -5.96 7.56
C ALA A 27 -4.82 -4.76 8.50
N THR A 28 -5.33 -4.95 9.71
CA THR A 28 -5.43 -3.90 10.72
C THR A 28 -4.04 -3.33 11.04
N ALA A 29 -3.07 -4.21 11.25
CA ALA A 29 -1.70 -3.78 11.54
C ALA A 29 -1.12 -2.96 10.38
N PHE A 30 -1.32 -3.41 9.15
CA PHE A 30 -0.86 -2.70 7.96
C PHE A 30 -1.51 -1.33 7.85
N LEU A 31 -2.82 -1.25 8.06
CA LEU A 31 -3.54 0.01 7.94
C LEU A 31 -3.11 1.03 9.00
N PHE A 32 -2.84 0.56 10.23
CA PHE A 32 -2.30 1.46 11.25
C PHE A 32 -0.93 1.98 10.87
N ASP A 33 -0.11 1.16 10.20
CA ASP A 33 1.21 1.61 9.75
C ASP A 33 1.09 2.70 8.68
N CYS A 34 -0.05 2.81 8.01
CA CYS A 34 -0.32 3.86 7.03
C CYS A 34 -0.81 5.16 7.69
N CYS A 35 -1.02 5.16 8.98
CA CYS A 35 -1.57 6.29 9.74
C CYS A 35 -0.55 6.80 10.74
N PRO A 36 -0.72 8.05 11.23
CA PRO A 36 0.11 8.52 12.34
C PRO A 36 0.01 7.60 13.56
N PRO A 37 1.11 7.37 14.28
CA PRO A 37 1.14 6.42 15.40
C PRO A 37 0.15 6.70 16.52
N ASP A 38 -0.20 7.97 16.75
CA ASP A 38 -1.13 8.34 17.80
C ASP A 38 -2.55 7.82 17.55
N LEU A 39 -2.88 7.46 16.30
CA LEU A 39 -4.20 6.91 16.03
C LEU A 39 -4.40 5.53 16.62
N ARG A 40 -3.32 4.84 16.99
CA ARG A 40 -3.41 3.52 17.61
C ARG A 40 -4.14 3.53 18.94
N GLY A 41 -4.28 4.68 19.58
CA GLY A 41 -5.02 4.83 20.83
C GLY A 41 -6.54 4.82 20.69
N PHE A 42 -7.07 4.93 19.46
CA PHE A 42 -8.51 4.97 19.27
C PHE A 42 -9.09 3.57 19.05
N GLN A 43 -9.84 3.09 20.01
CA GLN A 43 -10.38 1.74 19.95
C GLN A 43 -11.34 1.53 18.77
N VAL A 44 -12.05 2.56 18.36
CA VAL A 44 -12.96 2.45 17.22
C VAL A 44 -12.20 2.02 15.97
N LEU A 45 -10.97 2.49 15.80
CA LEU A 45 -10.16 2.13 14.64
C LEU A 45 -9.69 0.68 14.74
N ARG A 46 -9.40 0.19 15.94
CA ARG A 46 -9.00 -1.19 16.12
C ARG A 46 -10.15 -2.15 15.90
N ARG A 47 -11.34 -1.76 16.31
CA ARG A 47 -12.51 -2.62 16.26
C ARG A 47 -13.25 -2.57 14.94
N GLN A 48 -13.06 -1.50 14.17
CA GLN A 48 -13.78 -1.29 12.92
C GLN A 48 -12.80 -1.12 11.76
N PRO A 49 -12.33 -2.21 11.16
CA PRO A 49 -11.38 -2.13 10.06
C PRO A 49 -11.86 -1.28 8.88
N LEU A 50 -13.18 -1.26 8.63
CA LEU A 50 -13.72 -0.41 7.56
C LEU A 50 -13.58 1.07 7.87
N VAL A 51 -13.62 1.46 9.15
CA VAL A 51 -13.36 2.83 9.54
C VAL A 51 -11.88 3.13 9.40
N LEU A 52 -11.04 2.22 9.88
CA LEU A 52 -9.59 2.39 9.83
C LEU A 52 -9.08 2.53 8.40
N VAL A 53 -9.61 1.73 7.46
CA VAL A 53 -9.14 1.79 6.08
C VAL A 53 -9.47 3.13 5.43
N ARG A 54 -10.57 3.77 5.83
CA ARG A 54 -10.88 5.10 5.32
C ARG A 54 -9.89 6.14 5.83
N PHE A 55 -9.47 6.01 7.09
CA PHE A 55 -8.43 6.88 7.65
C PHE A 55 -7.12 6.65 6.91
N ALA A 56 -6.73 5.39 6.73
CA ALA A 56 -5.49 5.05 6.05
C ALA A 56 -5.47 5.60 4.61
N ASP A 57 -6.58 5.48 3.89
CA ASP A 57 -6.66 5.97 2.52
C ASP A 57 -6.45 7.50 2.47
N ILE A 58 -7.08 8.22 3.38
CA ILE A 58 -6.94 9.68 3.44
C ILE A 58 -5.50 10.08 3.74
N PHE A 59 -4.88 9.42 4.73
CA PHE A 59 -3.49 9.75 5.09
C PHE A 59 -2.51 9.42 3.98
N VAL A 60 -2.68 8.29 3.29
CA VAL A 60 -1.79 7.93 2.19
C VAL A 60 -1.93 8.92 1.03
N ARG A 61 -3.16 9.35 0.73
CA ARG A 61 -3.36 10.36 -0.32
C ARG A 61 -2.70 11.68 0.05
N ALA A 62 -2.83 12.09 1.32
CA ALA A 62 -2.19 13.31 1.79
C ALA A 62 -0.66 13.21 1.69
N GLN A 63 -0.11 12.05 2.01
CA GLN A 63 1.32 11.84 1.87
C GLN A 63 1.75 11.85 0.42
N GLN A 64 0.95 11.33 -0.51
CA GLN A 64 1.27 11.41 -1.93
C GLN A 64 1.32 12.85 -2.39
N GLU A 65 0.38 13.67 -1.97
CA GLU A 65 0.39 15.09 -2.31
C GLU A 65 1.61 15.78 -1.71
N ALA A 66 1.98 15.42 -0.49
CA ALA A 66 3.18 15.96 0.15
C ALA A 66 4.44 15.58 -0.63
N ALA A 67 4.54 14.34 -1.08
CA ALA A 67 5.70 13.88 -1.85
C ALA A 67 5.78 14.60 -3.20
N GLU A 68 4.65 14.81 -3.86
CA GLU A 68 4.62 15.54 -5.12
C GLU A 68 5.06 16.99 -4.92
N ARG A 69 4.61 17.62 -3.85
CA ARG A 69 5.01 18.99 -3.53
C ARG A 69 6.49 19.04 -3.18
N GLY A 70 6.97 18.11 -2.36
CA GLY A 70 8.38 18.07 -2.00
C GLY A 70 9.26 17.93 -3.22
N LEU A 71 8.87 17.03 -4.14
CA LEU A 71 9.64 16.82 -5.36
C LEU A 71 9.63 18.08 -6.24
N ALA A 72 8.51 18.79 -6.33
CA ALA A 72 8.40 19.99 -7.14
C ALA A 72 9.21 21.17 -6.57
N GLU A 73 9.32 21.25 -5.25
CA GLU A 73 9.91 22.43 -4.59
C GLU A 73 11.37 22.25 -4.14
N VAL A 74 11.85 21.03 -4.04
CA VAL A 74 13.14 20.76 -3.40
C VAL A 74 14.30 21.51 -4.03
N ARG A 75 14.35 21.57 -5.36
CA ARG A 75 15.47 22.23 -6.04
C ARG A 75 15.45 23.74 -5.79
N THR A 76 14.28 24.33 -5.85
CA THR A 76 14.13 25.78 -5.70
C THR A 76 14.45 26.21 -4.26
N ILE A 77 13.93 25.46 -3.28
CA ILE A 77 14.12 25.82 -1.88
C ILE A 77 15.56 25.66 -1.42
N LEU A 78 16.24 24.62 -1.90
CA LEU A 78 17.59 24.30 -1.43
C LEU A 78 18.71 24.89 -2.27
N LYS A 79 18.40 25.45 -3.42
CA LYS A 79 19.41 26.02 -4.30
C LYS A 79 20.22 27.08 -3.56
N GLY A 80 21.53 26.95 -3.59
CA GLY A 80 22.43 27.89 -2.92
C GLY A 80 22.53 27.72 -1.42
N ARG A 81 21.77 26.80 -0.83
CA ARG A 81 21.79 26.54 0.61
C ARG A 81 22.56 25.28 0.96
N VAL A 82 22.61 24.33 0.06
CA VAL A 82 23.36 23.08 0.22
C VAL A 82 24.08 22.78 -1.09
N GLU A 83 25.02 21.85 -1.04
CA GLU A 83 25.77 21.44 -2.21
C GLU A 83 24.85 20.78 -3.25
N PRO A 84 25.13 20.93 -4.56
CA PRO A 84 24.27 20.34 -5.59
C PRO A 84 24.04 18.85 -5.46
N TYR A 85 25.04 18.08 -4.99
CA TYR A 85 24.86 16.65 -4.84
C TYR A 85 23.85 16.31 -3.74
N VAL A 86 23.74 17.17 -2.72
CA VAL A 86 22.76 16.99 -1.65
C VAL A 86 21.34 17.18 -2.19
N ILE A 87 21.17 18.15 -3.09
CA ILE A 87 19.87 18.37 -3.75
C ILE A 87 19.52 17.12 -4.57
N GLY A 88 20.48 16.54 -5.30
CA GLY A 88 20.27 15.33 -6.06
C GLY A 88 19.81 14.16 -5.19
N GLN A 89 20.43 13.99 -4.03
CA GLN A 89 20.03 12.95 -3.07
C GLN A 89 18.63 13.20 -2.51
N ALA A 90 18.29 14.46 -2.26
CA ALA A 90 16.95 14.81 -1.78
C ALA A 90 15.89 14.53 -2.84
N VAL A 91 16.21 14.79 -4.11
CA VAL A 91 15.31 14.46 -5.22
C VAL A 91 15.08 12.95 -5.30
N GLU A 92 16.15 12.16 -5.13
CA GLU A 92 16.01 10.71 -5.13
C GLU A 92 15.14 10.24 -3.99
N ALA A 93 15.33 10.80 -2.80
CA ALA A 93 14.53 10.44 -1.63
C ALA A 93 13.03 10.72 -1.87
N TRP A 94 12.71 11.90 -2.42
CA TRP A 94 11.32 12.22 -2.72
C TRP A 94 10.74 11.30 -3.79
N SER A 95 11.54 10.97 -4.81
CA SER A 95 11.10 10.09 -5.90
C SER A 95 10.82 8.68 -5.39
N GLU A 96 11.67 8.15 -4.54
CA GLU A 96 11.46 6.83 -3.94
C GLU A 96 10.23 6.83 -3.06
N GLN A 97 10.04 7.88 -2.28
CA GLN A 97 8.88 8.00 -1.41
C GLN A 97 7.59 8.09 -2.23
N ALA A 98 7.59 8.86 -3.33
CA ALA A 98 6.43 8.96 -4.20
C ALA A 98 6.06 7.61 -4.80
N ALA A 99 7.04 6.85 -5.27
CA ALA A 99 6.81 5.52 -5.82
C ALA A 99 6.26 4.55 -4.77
N ARG A 100 6.81 4.61 -3.55
CA ARG A 100 6.35 3.78 -2.45
C ARG A 100 4.91 4.09 -2.09
N LEU A 101 4.56 5.37 -2.03
CA LEU A 101 3.20 5.79 -1.67
C LEU A 101 2.18 5.41 -2.74
N THR A 102 2.58 5.40 -4.00
CA THR A 102 1.71 4.94 -5.09
C THR A 102 1.37 3.46 -4.89
N ARG A 103 2.38 2.64 -4.55
CA ARG A 103 2.15 1.23 -4.27
C ARG A 103 1.30 1.03 -3.02
N THR A 104 1.57 1.80 -1.97
CA THR A 104 0.82 1.71 -0.72
C THR A 104 -0.64 2.09 -0.93
N ARG A 105 -0.90 3.14 -1.73
CA ARG A 105 -2.27 3.54 -2.01
C ARG A 105 -3.03 2.43 -2.71
N ARG A 106 -2.40 1.78 -3.68
CA ARG A 106 -3.02 0.65 -4.36
C ARG A 106 -3.31 -0.48 -3.38
N ALA A 107 -2.36 -0.79 -2.50
CA ALA A 107 -2.52 -1.83 -1.51
C ALA A 107 -3.67 -1.53 -0.54
N VAL A 108 -3.78 -0.28 -0.07
CA VAL A 108 -4.88 0.14 0.80
C VAL A 108 -6.22 -0.04 0.09
N GLY A 109 -6.30 0.33 -1.19
CA GLY A 109 -7.52 0.16 -1.98
C GLY A 109 -7.94 -1.30 -2.11
N LEU A 110 -6.99 -2.20 -2.32
CA LEU A 110 -7.27 -3.64 -2.41
C LEU A 110 -7.74 -4.20 -1.07
N VAL A 111 -7.11 -3.78 0.02
CA VAL A 111 -7.52 -4.19 1.36
C VAL A 111 -8.94 -3.71 1.65
N GLU A 112 -9.26 -2.47 1.26
CA GLU A 112 -10.61 -1.94 1.42
C GLU A 112 -11.62 -2.80 0.67
N GLU A 113 -11.34 -3.14 -0.58
CA GLU A 113 -12.24 -3.98 -1.36
C GLU A 113 -12.45 -5.33 -0.69
N ALA A 114 -11.40 -5.93 -0.15
CA ALA A 114 -11.51 -7.20 0.55
C ALA A 114 -12.35 -7.08 1.82
N LEU A 115 -12.18 -5.98 2.56
CA LEU A 115 -12.97 -5.73 3.77
C LEU A 115 -14.46 -5.52 3.42
N LEU A 116 -14.74 -5.03 2.21
CA LEU A 116 -16.10 -4.85 1.73
C LEU A 116 -16.67 -6.15 1.16
N GLY A 117 -15.93 -7.24 1.22
CA GLY A 117 -16.41 -8.55 0.81
C GLY A 117 -16.05 -8.97 -0.61
N ARG A 118 -15.24 -8.18 -1.31
CA ARG A 118 -14.82 -8.59 -2.65
C ARG A 118 -13.97 -9.85 -2.57
N VAL A 119 -14.28 -10.82 -3.42
CA VAL A 119 -13.49 -12.03 -3.56
C VAL A 119 -12.63 -11.88 -4.82
N PHE A 120 -11.32 -12.04 -4.65
CA PHE A 120 -10.40 -11.95 -5.77
C PHE A 120 -10.17 -13.33 -6.34
N ALA A 121 -10.07 -13.39 -7.66
CA ALA A 121 -9.76 -14.64 -8.36
C ALA A 121 -8.68 -14.39 -9.39
N PRO A 122 -7.79 -15.35 -9.61
CA PRO A 122 -6.74 -15.18 -10.62
C PRO A 122 -7.35 -15.02 -12.00
N ARG A 123 -6.80 -14.08 -12.79
CA ARG A 123 -7.16 -13.96 -14.20
C ARG A 123 -6.37 -15.02 -14.95
N LEU A 124 -6.84 -15.35 -16.16
CA LEU A 124 -6.10 -16.30 -16.98
C LEU A 124 -4.65 -15.88 -17.11
N ALA A 125 -4.39 -14.60 -17.28
CA ALA A 125 -3.04 -14.10 -17.45
C ALA A 125 -2.17 -14.24 -16.20
N ASP A 126 -2.80 -14.37 -15.03
CA ASP A 126 -2.08 -14.49 -13.76
C ASP A 126 -1.88 -15.95 -13.38
N ARG A 127 -2.44 -16.88 -14.13
CA ARG A 127 -2.27 -18.29 -13.80
C ARG A 127 -0.95 -18.79 -14.31
N PRO A 128 -0.26 -19.59 -13.55
CA PRO A 128 0.95 -20.20 -14.04
C PRO A 128 0.59 -20.98 -15.29
N GLN A 129 1.35 -20.74 -16.34
CA GLN A 129 1.11 -21.48 -17.52
C GLN A 129 1.57 -22.86 -17.27
N ARG A 130 0.64 -23.77 -17.21
CA ARG A 130 1.01 -25.11 -17.10
C ARG A 130 1.63 -25.49 -18.30
N ALA A 131 2.81 -25.61 -18.15
CA ALA A 131 3.61 -26.10 -19.11
C ALA A 131 2.98 -26.42 -20.37
N HIS A 132 2.26 -25.78 -20.88
CA HIS A 132 1.78 -26.07 -22.15
C HIS A 132 2.09 -27.35 -22.57
N SER A 133 2.54 -27.90 -21.73
CA SER A 133 2.72 -29.22 -21.89
C SER A 133 1.59 -29.76 -22.49
N MET A 134 0.66 -29.24 -22.27
CA MET A 134 -0.41 -29.70 -22.72
C MET A 134 -0.43 -29.69 -24.02
N ALA A 135 0.35 -29.11 -24.49
CA ALA A 135 0.35 -29.03 -25.81
C ALA A 135 0.38 -30.36 -26.30
N GLY A 136 0.70 -31.11 -25.68
CA GLY A 136 0.83 -32.40 -26.26
C GLY A 136 -0.36 -32.79 -26.90
#